data_1e57c06e6cb708b97c04e58619f23711
#
_entry.id   1e57c06e6cb708b97c04e58619f23711
#
_cell.length_a   1.000
_cell.length_b   1.000
_cell.length_c   1.000
_cell.angle_alpha   90.00
_cell.angle_beta   90.00
_cell.angle_gamma   90.00
#
_symmetry.space_group_name_H-M   'P 1'
#
loop_
_entity.id
_entity.type
_entity.pdbx_description
1 polymer ?
#
loop_
_entity_poly.entity_id
_entity_poly.type
_entity_poly.pdbx_seq_one_letter_code
_entity_poly.pdbx_strand_id
1 'polypeptide(L)'
;MHRRKLILGGAAVFGLGTLSLTANAQQAADALEIPDMVLGVADAPVEIIEYASFTCPHCATFHAEVLPQLKADYIDTGKVRLIYREVYFDRFGLWGSMIARCGGEDRYFDIANLFYEKQREWTASGDPVIIIAELRKLAKTTGMTDEALDACMSDANMAQRLVSWYQANAERDDIRSTPSFVIDGENNANIPYARFRDIIDAKVAG
;
A
#
# COMPACT_ATOMS: atom_id res chain seq x y z
N MET A 1 73.48 3.18 -45.30
CA MET A 1 72.19 2.53 -45.65
C MET A 1 71.59 1.88 -44.44
N HIS A 2 70.70 2.55 -43.69
CA HIS A 2 70.03 2.02 -42.52
C HIS A 2 68.54 2.32 -42.59
N ARG A 3 67.74 1.28 -42.77
CA ARG A 3 66.26 1.38 -42.80
C ARG A 3 65.74 1.34 -41.36
N ARG A 4 65.13 2.41 -40.90
CA ARG A 4 64.33 2.45 -39.67
C ARG A 4 62.92 1.92 -39.93
N LYS A 5 62.54 0.89 -39.24
CA LYS A 5 61.15 0.43 -39.19
C LYS A 5 60.42 1.14 -38.07
N LEU A 6 59.35 1.83 -38.40
CA LEU A 6 58.36 2.36 -37.43
C LEU A 6 57.44 1.20 -36.96
N ILE A 7 57.31 1.04 -35.67
CA ILE A 7 56.30 0.19 -35.05
C ILE A 7 55.16 1.10 -34.62
N LEU A 8 53.98 0.95 -35.25
CA LEU A 8 52.75 1.55 -34.77
C LEU A 8 52.22 0.69 -33.60
N GLY A 9 52.15 1.27 -32.42
CA GLY A 9 51.47 0.71 -31.27
C GLY A 9 49.96 0.95 -31.38
N GLY A 10 49.17 -0.12 -31.42
CA GLY A 10 47.71 -0.04 -31.35
C GLY A 10 47.23 0.24 -29.92
N ALA A 11 46.46 1.31 -29.77
CA ALA A 11 45.76 1.63 -28.55
C ALA A 11 44.52 0.73 -28.46
N ALA A 12 44.48 -0.16 -27.51
CA ALA A 12 43.28 -0.93 -27.17
C ALA A 12 42.29 -0.05 -26.38
N VAL A 13 41.15 0.18 -26.92
CA VAL A 13 40.02 0.85 -26.26
C VAL A 13 39.38 -0.09 -25.24
N PHE A 14 39.63 0.16 -23.97
CA PHE A 14 38.81 -0.42 -22.86
C PHE A 14 37.65 0.54 -22.56
N GLY A 15 36.50 0.28 -23.11
CA GLY A 15 35.28 0.98 -22.77
C GLY A 15 34.10 0.10 -23.07
N LEU A 16 33.57 -0.58 -22.03
CA LEU A 16 32.18 -1.13 -22.00
C LEU A 16 32.06 -2.05 -20.75
N GLY A 17 31.62 -1.48 -19.64
CA GLY A 17 31.40 -2.26 -18.43
C GLY A 17 30.52 -1.62 -17.33
N THR A 18 30.01 -0.41 -17.54
CA THR A 18 29.30 0.31 -16.46
C THR A 18 27.79 0.47 -16.63
N LEU A 19 27.22 0.08 -17.77
CA LEU A 19 25.78 0.26 -18.05
C LEU A 19 24.85 -0.86 -17.55
N SER A 20 25.40 -2.03 -17.22
CA SER A 20 24.56 -3.20 -16.87
C SER A 20 24.14 -3.27 -15.39
N LEU A 21 24.85 -2.60 -14.49
CA LEU A 21 24.56 -2.64 -13.05
C LEU A 21 23.41 -1.71 -12.65
N THR A 22 23.24 -0.60 -13.32
CA THR A 22 22.17 0.37 -13.03
C THR A 22 20.81 -0.12 -13.51
N ALA A 23 20.73 -0.82 -14.63
CA ALA A 23 19.49 -1.37 -15.16
C ALA A 23 18.92 -2.49 -14.25
N ASN A 24 19.78 -3.35 -13.68
CA ASN A 24 19.34 -4.40 -12.78
C ASN A 24 18.86 -3.85 -11.42
N ALA A 25 19.46 -2.78 -10.92
CA ALA A 25 19.02 -2.14 -9.67
C ALA A 25 17.67 -1.44 -9.84
N GLN A 26 17.43 -0.80 -10.98
CA GLN A 26 16.16 -0.15 -11.30
C GLN A 26 15.04 -1.20 -11.47
N GLN A 27 15.28 -2.26 -12.22
CA GLN A 27 14.31 -3.37 -12.38
C GLN A 27 13.99 -4.07 -11.06
N ALA A 28 14.95 -4.19 -10.13
CA ALA A 28 14.71 -4.74 -8.81
C ALA A 28 13.87 -3.79 -7.94
N ALA A 29 14.06 -2.48 -8.06
CA ALA A 29 13.25 -1.47 -7.38
C ALA A 29 11.81 -1.47 -7.91
N ASP A 30 11.63 -1.45 -9.23
CA ASP A 30 10.32 -1.48 -9.89
C ASP A 30 9.54 -2.78 -9.59
N ALA A 31 10.27 -3.90 -9.41
CA ALA A 31 9.66 -5.19 -9.04
C ALA A 31 9.14 -5.24 -7.60
N LEU A 32 9.57 -4.32 -6.74
CA LEU A 32 9.10 -4.19 -5.35
C LEU A 32 7.95 -3.19 -5.19
N GLU A 33 7.68 -2.38 -6.21
CA GLU A 33 6.64 -1.38 -6.14
C GLU A 33 5.25 -2.01 -6.13
N ILE A 34 4.51 -1.72 -5.06
CA ILE A 34 3.11 -2.08 -4.89
C ILE A 34 2.31 -0.79 -5.10
N PRO A 35 1.31 -0.78 -6.01
CA PRO A 35 0.49 0.41 -6.22
C PRO A 35 -0.21 0.85 -4.93
N ASP A 36 -0.19 2.14 -4.65
CA ASP A 36 -1.01 2.71 -3.57
C ASP A 36 -2.50 2.56 -3.91
N MET A 37 -3.32 2.28 -2.90
CA MET A 37 -4.77 2.29 -3.02
C MET A 37 -5.29 3.67 -2.64
N VAL A 38 -6.03 4.31 -3.54
CA VAL A 38 -6.33 5.75 -3.44
C VAL A 38 -7.82 6.02 -3.51
N LEU A 39 -8.31 6.91 -2.64
CA LEU A 39 -9.62 7.56 -2.73
C LEU A 39 -9.43 9.06 -3.00
N GLY A 40 -10.29 9.62 -3.84
CA GLY A 40 -10.24 11.03 -4.22
C GLY A 40 -9.51 11.28 -5.54
N VAL A 41 -9.34 12.55 -5.88
CA VAL A 41 -8.75 12.99 -7.14
C VAL A 41 -7.23 13.18 -7.01
N ALA A 42 -6.50 12.97 -8.08
CA ALA A 42 -5.04 12.97 -8.06
C ALA A 42 -4.43 14.35 -7.75
N ASP A 43 -5.14 15.42 -8.08
CA ASP A 43 -4.72 16.81 -7.92
C ASP A 43 -5.35 17.49 -6.67
N ALA A 44 -5.88 16.72 -5.73
CA ALA A 44 -6.39 17.25 -4.47
C ALA A 44 -5.28 18.01 -3.71
N PRO A 45 -5.59 19.19 -3.13
CA PRO A 45 -4.61 20.04 -2.48
C PRO A 45 -4.01 19.43 -1.19
N VAL A 46 -4.69 18.49 -0.55
CA VAL A 46 -4.23 17.84 0.68
C VAL A 46 -4.10 16.34 0.46
N GLU A 47 -2.94 15.78 0.80
CA GLU A 47 -2.70 14.34 0.80
C GLU A 47 -2.73 13.77 2.22
N ILE A 48 -3.45 12.68 2.39
CA ILE A 48 -3.47 11.89 3.63
C ILE A 48 -3.06 10.46 3.30
N ILE A 49 -2.02 9.96 3.95
CA ILE A 49 -1.65 8.55 3.90
C ILE A 49 -2.14 7.90 5.19
N GLU A 50 -3.06 6.96 5.10
CA GLU A 50 -3.51 6.13 6.21
C GLU A 50 -2.68 4.85 6.27
N TYR A 51 -2.04 4.58 7.40
CA TYR A 51 -1.41 3.30 7.72
C TYR A 51 -2.34 2.49 8.63
N ALA A 52 -2.88 1.39 8.12
CA ALA A 52 -3.90 0.61 8.83
C ALA A 52 -3.75 -0.91 8.63
N SER A 53 -4.26 -1.68 9.58
CA SER A 53 -4.29 -3.14 9.49
C SER A 53 -5.72 -3.65 9.54
N PHE A 54 -6.04 -4.63 8.71
CA PHE A 54 -7.36 -5.29 8.73
C PHE A 54 -7.64 -6.03 10.05
N THR A 55 -6.62 -6.32 10.87
CA THR A 55 -6.80 -6.94 12.20
C THR A 55 -6.80 -5.93 13.34
N CYS A 56 -6.59 -4.63 13.07
CA CYS A 56 -6.59 -3.59 14.10
C CYS A 56 -8.01 -3.10 14.44
N PRO A 57 -8.51 -3.24 15.69
CA PRO A 57 -9.84 -2.77 16.05
C PRO A 57 -10.01 -1.24 15.95
N HIS A 58 -8.95 -0.47 16.22
CA HIS A 58 -8.99 0.99 16.10
C HIS A 58 -9.10 1.44 14.63
N CYS A 59 -8.52 0.68 13.70
CA CYS A 59 -8.70 0.92 12.27
C CYS A 59 -10.15 0.65 11.85
N ALA A 60 -10.76 -0.43 12.33
CA ALA A 60 -12.17 -0.69 12.09
C ALA A 60 -13.07 0.44 12.62
N THR A 61 -12.76 0.98 13.82
CA THR A 61 -13.48 2.14 14.38
C THR A 61 -13.31 3.38 13.50
N PHE A 62 -12.09 3.68 13.02
CA PHE A 62 -11.84 4.79 12.12
C PHE A 62 -12.65 4.65 10.81
N HIS A 63 -12.64 3.47 10.20
CA HIS A 63 -13.38 3.19 8.97
C HIS A 63 -14.91 3.27 9.16
N ALA A 64 -15.41 2.94 10.36
CA ALA A 64 -16.85 3.02 10.66
C ALA A 64 -17.32 4.44 11.00
N GLU A 65 -16.51 5.23 11.71
CA GLU A 65 -16.97 6.47 12.35
C GLU A 65 -16.36 7.74 11.73
N VAL A 66 -15.09 7.69 11.28
CA VAL A 66 -14.36 8.88 10.82
C VAL A 66 -14.25 8.94 9.31
N LEU A 67 -13.87 7.86 8.65
CA LEU A 67 -13.69 7.82 7.20
C LEU A 67 -14.94 8.25 6.42
N PRO A 68 -16.17 7.85 6.79
CA PRO A 68 -17.37 8.32 6.07
C PRO A 68 -17.54 9.84 6.11
N GLN A 69 -17.19 10.48 7.23
CA GLN A 69 -17.24 11.95 7.36
C GLN A 69 -16.14 12.61 6.52
N LEU A 70 -14.90 12.10 6.59
CA LEU A 70 -13.79 12.58 5.74
C LEU A 70 -14.13 12.43 4.27
N LYS A 71 -14.76 11.30 3.89
CA LYS A 71 -15.15 11.05 2.52
C LYS A 71 -16.15 12.07 2.03
N ALA A 72 -17.23 12.28 2.76
CA ALA A 72 -18.30 13.22 2.38
C ALA A 72 -17.84 14.67 2.33
N ASP A 73 -17.05 15.11 3.33
CA ASP A 73 -16.72 16.53 3.49
C ASP A 73 -15.48 16.95 2.69
N TYR A 74 -14.54 16.01 2.41
CA TYR A 74 -13.25 16.36 1.84
C TYR A 74 -12.84 15.52 0.62
N ILE A 75 -13.01 14.20 0.64
CA ILE A 75 -12.53 13.33 -0.45
C ILE A 75 -13.45 13.49 -1.67
N ASP A 76 -14.76 13.33 -1.49
CA ASP A 76 -15.74 13.44 -2.58
C ASP A 76 -15.88 14.87 -3.10
N THR A 77 -15.44 15.85 -2.32
CA THR A 77 -15.39 17.27 -2.73
C THR A 77 -14.07 17.66 -3.41
N GLY A 78 -13.14 16.72 -3.59
CA GLY A 78 -11.87 16.93 -4.26
C GLY A 78 -10.82 17.70 -3.45
N LYS A 79 -11.04 17.90 -2.15
CA LYS A 79 -10.10 18.62 -1.26
C LYS A 79 -9.00 17.72 -0.70
N VAL A 80 -9.28 16.43 -0.59
CA VAL A 80 -8.36 15.43 -0.03
C VAL A 80 -8.20 14.25 -0.98
N ARG A 81 -6.96 13.80 -1.12
CA ARG A 81 -6.58 12.51 -1.65
C ARG A 81 -6.15 11.63 -0.49
N LEU A 82 -6.86 10.52 -0.27
CA LEU A 82 -6.50 9.53 0.75
C LEU A 82 -5.79 8.35 0.09
N ILE A 83 -4.57 8.08 0.54
CA ILE A 83 -3.79 6.90 0.20
C ILE A 83 -3.89 5.91 1.36
N TYR A 84 -4.27 4.68 1.06
CA TYR A 84 -4.34 3.62 2.06
C TYR A 84 -3.13 2.68 1.93
N ARG A 85 -2.40 2.49 3.03
CA ARG A 85 -1.24 1.59 3.13
C ARG A 85 -1.44 0.57 4.23
N GLU A 86 -1.39 -0.70 3.85
CA GLU A 86 -1.58 -1.80 4.78
C GLU A 86 -0.38 -1.98 5.71
N VAL A 87 -0.69 -2.35 6.97
CA VAL A 87 0.27 -2.73 8.01
C VAL A 87 -0.02 -4.18 8.44
N TYR A 88 1.02 -4.98 8.59
CA TYR A 88 0.88 -6.40 8.90
C TYR A 88 1.46 -6.71 10.28
N PHE A 89 0.60 -6.86 11.30
CA PHE A 89 0.98 -7.36 12.61
C PHE A 89 0.99 -8.88 12.66
N ASP A 90 0.20 -9.49 11.78
CA ASP A 90 -0.03 -10.92 11.70
C ASP A 90 -0.37 -11.35 10.26
N ARG A 91 -0.42 -12.68 10.06
CA ARG A 91 -0.75 -13.26 8.76
C ARG A 91 -2.18 -12.98 8.29
N PHE A 92 -3.10 -12.74 9.20
CA PHE A 92 -4.51 -12.54 8.86
C PHE A 92 -4.72 -11.18 8.19
N GLY A 93 -4.03 -10.15 8.70
CA GLY A 93 -3.97 -8.84 8.06
C GLY A 93 -3.37 -8.91 6.65
N LEU A 94 -2.29 -9.69 6.48
CA LEU A 94 -1.69 -9.92 5.16
C LEU A 94 -2.65 -10.65 4.22
N TRP A 95 -3.34 -11.70 4.68
CA TRP A 95 -4.32 -12.42 3.86
C TRP A 95 -5.49 -11.51 3.43
N GLY A 96 -6.00 -10.68 4.34
CA GLY A 96 -7.01 -9.68 4.00
C GLY A 96 -6.53 -8.73 2.90
N SER A 97 -5.29 -8.24 3.00
CA SER A 97 -4.69 -7.36 1.99
C SER A 97 -4.51 -8.06 0.64
N MET A 98 -4.01 -9.29 0.63
CA MET A 98 -3.89 -10.06 -0.61
C MET A 98 -5.23 -10.21 -1.32
N ILE A 99 -6.27 -10.56 -0.57
CA ILE A 99 -7.63 -10.72 -1.12
C ILE A 99 -8.17 -9.38 -1.62
N ALA A 100 -8.06 -8.30 -0.83
CA ALA A 100 -8.56 -6.99 -1.22
C ALA A 100 -7.88 -6.49 -2.50
N ARG A 101 -6.56 -6.63 -2.60
CA ARG A 101 -5.78 -6.25 -3.79
C ARG A 101 -6.09 -7.10 -5.02
N CYS A 102 -6.40 -8.37 -4.84
CA CYS A 102 -6.88 -9.24 -5.93
C CYS A 102 -8.24 -8.82 -6.49
N GLY A 103 -9.03 -8.07 -5.75
CA GLY A 103 -10.23 -7.43 -6.25
C GLY A 103 -9.96 -6.41 -7.36
N GLY A 104 -8.70 -5.93 -7.48
CA GLY A 104 -8.32 -4.82 -8.34
C GLY A 104 -8.68 -3.47 -7.71
N GLU A 105 -8.16 -2.38 -8.27
CA GLU A 105 -8.36 -1.02 -7.75
C GLU A 105 -9.85 -0.66 -7.59
N ASP A 106 -10.67 -1.03 -8.56
CA ASP A 106 -12.12 -0.72 -8.58
C ASP A 106 -12.89 -1.34 -7.40
N ARG A 107 -12.46 -2.49 -6.87
CA ARG A 107 -13.15 -3.21 -5.79
C ARG A 107 -12.39 -3.22 -4.48
N TYR A 108 -11.17 -2.69 -4.47
CA TYR A 108 -10.34 -2.73 -3.28
C TYR A 108 -11.03 -2.16 -2.04
N PHE A 109 -11.58 -0.95 -2.16
CA PHE A 109 -12.21 -0.28 -1.02
C PHE A 109 -13.55 -0.91 -0.63
N ASP A 110 -14.29 -1.50 -1.56
CA ASP A 110 -15.51 -2.25 -1.23
C ASP A 110 -15.16 -3.48 -0.38
N ILE A 111 -14.11 -4.22 -0.75
CA ILE A 111 -13.64 -5.38 0.01
C ILE A 111 -13.04 -4.94 1.35
N ALA A 112 -12.22 -3.89 1.37
CA ALA A 112 -11.60 -3.36 2.58
C ALA A 112 -12.64 -2.90 3.60
N ASN A 113 -13.67 -2.16 3.16
CA ASN A 113 -14.78 -1.71 4.00
C ASN A 113 -15.54 -2.90 4.59
N LEU A 114 -15.82 -3.92 3.77
CA LEU A 114 -16.50 -5.13 4.22
C LEU A 114 -15.67 -5.89 5.28
N PHE A 115 -14.35 -5.97 5.10
CA PHE A 115 -13.46 -6.59 6.08
C PHE A 115 -13.43 -5.83 7.40
N TYR A 116 -13.44 -4.50 7.39
CA TYR A 116 -13.52 -3.70 8.61
C TYR A 116 -14.90 -3.80 9.27
N GLU A 117 -15.98 -3.71 8.51
CA GLU A 117 -17.35 -3.86 9.03
C GLU A 117 -17.54 -5.20 9.74
N LYS A 118 -17.00 -6.28 9.15
CA LYS A 118 -17.14 -7.65 9.67
C LYS A 118 -15.94 -8.13 10.48
N GLN A 119 -15.01 -7.21 10.85
CA GLN A 119 -13.75 -7.58 11.49
C GLN A 119 -13.94 -8.48 12.71
N ARG A 120 -14.84 -8.13 13.61
CA ARG A 120 -15.10 -8.91 14.82
C ARG A 120 -15.63 -10.32 14.52
N GLU A 121 -16.35 -10.47 13.42
CA GLU A 121 -16.93 -11.76 13.02
C GLU A 121 -15.83 -12.67 12.46
N TRP A 122 -15.10 -12.22 11.44
CA TRP A 122 -14.10 -13.07 10.78
C TRP A 122 -12.83 -13.31 11.62
N THR A 123 -12.51 -12.43 12.59
CA THR A 123 -11.37 -12.64 13.50
C THR A 123 -11.72 -13.50 14.73
N ALA A 124 -13.00 -13.73 15.02
CA ALA A 124 -13.47 -14.27 16.30
C ALA A 124 -12.87 -15.63 16.70
N SER A 125 -12.64 -16.51 15.72
CA SER A 125 -12.19 -17.88 16.00
C SER A 125 -10.71 -17.97 16.39
N GLY A 126 -9.86 -17.08 15.89
CA GLY A 126 -8.41 -17.20 15.96
C GLY A 126 -7.82 -18.38 15.15
N ASP A 127 -8.66 -19.27 14.62
CA ASP A 127 -8.23 -20.41 13.81
C ASP A 127 -7.96 -19.98 12.36
N PRO A 128 -6.76 -20.25 11.83
CA PRO A 128 -6.39 -19.85 10.48
C PRO A 128 -7.31 -20.41 9.38
N VAL A 129 -7.80 -21.63 9.53
CA VAL A 129 -8.68 -22.28 8.54
C VAL A 129 -10.04 -21.60 8.51
N ILE A 130 -10.58 -21.25 9.69
CA ILE A 130 -11.85 -20.54 9.80
C ILE A 130 -11.71 -19.12 9.28
N ILE A 131 -10.65 -18.41 9.70
CA ILE A 131 -10.42 -17.02 9.29
C ILE A 131 -10.32 -16.89 7.78
N ILE A 132 -9.52 -17.74 7.11
CA ILE A 132 -9.40 -17.67 5.66
C ILE A 132 -10.72 -18.01 4.96
N ALA A 133 -11.50 -18.94 5.50
CA ALA A 133 -12.81 -19.27 4.95
C ALA A 133 -13.79 -18.09 5.07
N GLU A 134 -13.82 -17.38 6.19
CA GLU A 134 -14.66 -16.20 6.37
C GLU A 134 -14.22 -15.02 5.48
N LEU A 135 -12.91 -14.74 5.35
CA LEU A 135 -12.40 -13.73 4.43
C LEU A 135 -12.80 -14.04 2.98
N ARG A 136 -12.63 -15.28 2.54
CA ARG A 136 -13.05 -15.73 1.19
C ARG A 136 -14.58 -15.57 0.98
N LYS A 137 -15.37 -15.95 1.97
CA LYS A 137 -16.82 -15.83 1.92
C LYS A 137 -17.25 -14.36 1.76
N LEU A 138 -16.63 -13.45 2.51
CA LEU A 138 -16.89 -12.00 2.38
C LEU A 138 -16.47 -11.49 0.99
N ALA A 139 -15.28 -11.82 0.51
CA ALA A 139 -14.80 -11.40 -0.81
C ALA A 139 -15.70 -11.92 -1.95
N LYS A 140 -16.27 -13.10 -1.83
CA LYS A 140 -17.22 -13.64 -2.81
C LYS A 140 -18.51 -12.82 -2.91
N THR A 141 -18.93 -12.12 -1.86
CA THR A 141 -20.08 -11.21 -1.93
C THR A 141 -19.83 -10.00 -2.83
N THR A 142 -18.58 -9.67 -3.10
CA THR A 142 -18.16 -8.60 -4.04
C THR A 142 -17.94 -9.11 -5.47
N GLY A 143 -18.29 -10.38 -5.74
CA GLY A 143 -18.19 -10.99 -7.08
C GLY A 143 -16.86 -11.68 -7.38
N MET A 144 -15.99 -11.90 -6.38
CA MET A 144 -14.79 -12.71 -6.57
C MET A 144 -15.12 -14.18 -6.69
N THR A 145 -14.45 -14.91 -7.59
CA THR A 145 -14.60 -16.35 -7.76
C THR A 145 -13.62 -17.15 -6.90
N ASP A 146 -13.89 -18.43 -6.69
CA ASP A 146 -12.98 -19.30 -5.94
C ASP A 146 -11.62 -19.43 -6.66
N GLU A 147 -11.61 -19.49 -7.99
CA GLU A 147 -10.39 -19.59 -8.80
C GLU A 147 -9.52 -18.32 -8.65
N ALA A 148 -10.13 -17.14 -8.65
CA ALA A 148 -9.42 -15.88 -8.42
C ALA A 148 -8.83 -15.81 -7.01
N LEU A 149 -9.59 -16.26 -6.00
CA LEU A 149 -9.14 -16.31 -4.62
C LEU A 149 -8.02 -17.34 -4.42
N ASP A 150 -8.08 -18.49 -5.07
CA ASP A 150 -7.03 -19.52 -5.02
C ASP A 150 -5.73 -19.01 -5.65
N ALA A 151 -5.80 -18.40 -6.82
CA ALA A 151 -4.66 -17.80 -7.49
C ALA A 151 -3.99 -16.72 -6.61
N CYS A 152 -4.80 -15.86 -6.01
CA CYS A 152 -4.36 -14.80 -5.14
C CYS A 152 -3.67 -15.30 -3.88
N MET A 153 -4.31 -16.21 -3.17
CA MET A 153 -3.82 -16.71 -1.89
C MET A 153 -2.60 -17.63 -2.03
N SER A 154 -2.35 -18.18 -3.23
CA SER A 154 -1.15 -18.97 -3.55
C SER A 154 0.03 -18.12 -4.02
N ASP A 155 -0.14 -16.81 -4.25
CA ASP A 155 0.92 -15.92 -4.72
C ASP A 155 1.88 -15.52 -3.59
N ALA A 156 2.88 -16.38 -3.34
CA ALA A 156 3.92 -16.12 -2.35
C ALA A 156 4.79 -14.90 -2.70
N ASN A 157 4.95 -14.58 -3.99
CA ASN A 157 5.71 -13.40 -4.42
C ASN A 157 4.96 -12.12 -4.06
N MET A 158 3.65 -12.08 -4.27
CA MET A 158 2.80 -10.97 -3.84
C MET A 158 2.88 -10.77 -2.32
N ALA A 159 2.75 -11.85 -1.54
CA ALA A 159 2.86 -11.79 -0.08
C ALA A 159 4.20 -11.19 0.38
N GLN A 160 5.31 -11.64 -0.21
CA GLN A 160 6.64 -11.12 0.12
C GLN A 160 6.80 -9.65 -0.27
N ARG A 161 6.34 -9.25 -1.45
CA ARG A 161 6.39 -7.86 -1.93
C ARG A 161 5.59 -6.95 -1.02
N LEU A 162 4.38 -7.33 -0.62
CA LEU A 162 3.53 -6.58 0.30
C LEU A 162 4.23 -6.35 1.65
N VAL A 163 4.84 -7.39 2.22
CA VAL A 163 5.57 -7.26 3.49
C VAL A 163 6.77 -6.32 3.35
N SER A 164 7.57 -6.48 2.29
CA SER A 164 8.75 -5.62 2.05
C SER A 164 8.34 -4.16 1.82
N TRP A 165 7.28 -3.93 1.05
CA TRP A 165 6.74 -2.61 0.76
C TRP A 165 6.18 -1.94 2.02
N TYR A 166 5.42 -2.66 2.84
CA TYR A 166 4.96 -2.17 4.14
C TYR A 166 6.13 -1.75 5.03
N GLN A 167 7.15 -2.61 5.18
CA GLN A 167 8.30 -2.34 6.04
C GLN A 167 9.05 -1.07 5.61
N ALA A 168 9.32 -0.93 4.31
CA ALA A 168 10.01 0.23 3.76
C ALA A 168 9.22 1.54 3.96
N ASN A 169 7.91 1.50 3.73
CA ASN A 169 7.05 2.68 3.92
C ASN A 169 6.90 3.05 5.41
N ALA A 170 6.68 2.06 6.27
CA ALA A 170 6.52 2.29 7.71
C ALA A 170 7.80 2.82 8.36
N GLU A 171 8.98 2.36 7.91
CA GLU A 171 10.27 2.90 8.35
C GLU A 171 10.47 4.33 7.88
N ARG A 172 10.22 4.61 6.59
CA ARG A 172 10.37 5.95 6.02
C ARG A 172 9.50 6.99 6.74
N ASP A 173 8.25 6.64 7.04
CA ASP A 173 7.26 7.53 7.60
C ASP A 173 7.14 7.43 9.14
N ASP A 174 8.09 6.72 9.80
CA ASP A 174 8.17 6.49 11.26
C ASP A 174 6.86 5.98 11.87
N ILE A 175 6.22 4.98 11.24
CA ILE A 175 4.95 4.43 11.69
C ILE A 175 5.16 3.44 12.83
N ARG A 176 4.56 3.73 14.00
CA ARG A 176 4.71 2.93 15.23
C ARG A 176 3.42 2.31 15.74
N SER A 177 2.28 2.73 15.21
CA SER A 177 0.95 2.26 15.60
C SER A 177 -0.03 2.34 14.44
N THR A 178 -1.23 1.76 14.59
CA THR A 178 -2.32 1.88 13.64
C THR A 178 -3.66 2.22 14.34
N PRO A 179 -4.53 3.00 13.70
CA PRO A 179 -4.22 3.77 12.50
C PRO A 179 -3.22 4.90 12.78
N SER A 180 -2.36 5.22 11.80
CA SER A 180 -1.53 6.42 11.78
C SER A 180 -1.74 7.14 10.47
N PHE A 181 -1.60 8.47 10.47
CA PHE A 181 -1.88 9.31 9.32
C PHE A 181 -0.70 10.22 9.04
N VAL A 182 -0.19 10.18 7.81
CA VAL A 182 0.75 11.20 7.33
C VAL A 182 -0.05 12.21 6.52
N ILE A 183 -0.13 13.45 7.00
CA ILE A 183 -0.90 14.51 6.36
C ILE A 183 0.09 15.54 5.82
N ASP A 184 0.23 15.62 4.50
CA ASP A 184 1.25 16.43 3.82
C ASP A 184 2.65 16.31 4.46
N GLY A 185 3.07 15.07 4.74
CA GLY A 185 4.39 14.76 5.31
C GLY A 185 4.47 14.82 6.84
N GLU A 186 3.43 15.24 7.55
CA GLU A 186 3.41 15.27 9.02
C GLU A 186 2.73 14.02 9.60
N ASN A 187 3.44 13.27 10.45
CA ASN A 187 2.90 12.07 11.09
C ASN A 187 1.94 12.44 12.23
N ASN A 188 0.77 11.86 12.21
CA ASN A 188 -0.27 11.98 13.23
C ASN A 188 -0.71 10.57 13.65
N ALA A 189 -0.75 10.29 14.94
CA ALA A 189 -1.37 9.08 15.47
C ALA A 189 -2.88 9.10 15.25
N ASN A 190 -3.59 8.11 15.81
CA ASN A 190 -5.05 8.07 15.74
C ASN A 190 -5.66 9.34 16.34
N ILE A 191 -6.25 10.19 15.50
CA ILE A 191 -6.85 11.47 15.87
C ILE A 191 -8.35 11.46 15.57
N PRO A 192 -9.17 12.23 16.35
CA PRO A 192 -10.61 12.34 16.12
C PRO A 192 -10.91 13.16 14.86
N TYR A 193 -12.11 13.00 14.29
CA TYR A 193 -12.55 13.72 13.09
C TYR A 193 -12.38 15.25 13.20
N ALA A 194 -12.70 15.83 14.36
CA ALA A 194 -12.54 17.28 14.57
C ALA A 194 -11.10 17.75 14.31
N ARG A 195 -10.09 16.93 14.67
CA ARG A 195 -8.69 17.26 14.44
C ARG A 195 -8.31 17.15 12.96
N PHE A 196 -8.84 16.15 12.23
CA PHE A 196 -8.70 16.08 10.76
C PHE A 196 -9.23 17.33 10.11
N ARG A 197 -10.45 17.73 10.46
CA ARG A 197 -11.08 18.95 9.95
C ARG A 197 -10.19 20.17 10.17
N ASP A 198 -9.72 20.41 11.40
CA ASP A 198 -8.90 21.58 11.72
C ASP A 198 -7.61 21.63 10.89
N ILE A 199 -6.95 20.47 10.67
CA ILE A 199 -5.72 20.37 9.86
C ILE A 199 -6.04 20.62 8.39
N ILE A 200 -7.06 19.95 7.83
CA ILE A 200 -7.41 20.05 6.42
C ILE A 200 -7.89 21.46 6.07
N ASP A 201 -8.78 22.03 6.88
CA ASP A 201 -9.31 23.38 6.63
C ASP A 201 -8.20 24.43 6.63
N ALA A 202 -7.21 24.31 7.54
CA ALA A 202 -6.07 25.22 7.57
C ALA A 202 -5.20 25.10 6.30
N LYS A 203 -5.04 23.88 5.74
CA LYS A 203 -4.25 23.64 4.53
C LYS A 203 -4.99 24.05 3.25
N VAL A 204 -6.29 23.88 3.19
CA VAL A 204 -7.13 24.30 2.05
C VAL A 204 -7.30 25.82 1.96
N ALA A 205 -7.22 26.53 3.10
CA ALA A 205 -7.38 27.97 3.15
C ALA A 205 -6.10 28.78 2.80
N GLY A 206 -4.92 28.16 2.81
CA GLY A 206 -3.61 28.78 2.53
C GLY A 206 -3.20 28.64 1.11
#